data_ce89f1a128e051dd128424fc77705ef4
#
_entry.id   ce89f1a128e051dd128424fc77705ef4
#
_cell.length_a   1.000
_cell.length_b   1.000
_cell.length_c   1.000
_cell.angle_alpha   90.00
_cell.angle_beta   90.00
_cell.angle_gamma   90.00
#
_symmetry.space_group_name_H-M   'P 1'
#
loop_
_entity.id
_entity.type
_entity.pdbx_description
1 polymer ?
#
loop_
_entity_poly.entity_id
_entity_poly.type
_entity_poly.pdbx_seq_one_letter_code
_entity_poly.pdbx_strand_id
1 'polypeptide(L)'
;MRTFERTRDVLDHARAFHHQVSDLYQRLEDRVEKERVQMLLDYLRRHEKHLEQSLADYEEEASKRILETWFQYTLEEDPSELLSELEVKGDMPVDDVVRLALRLDDYLIALYRNMADHTDIPDVKEVFTNLLELEQEDEHQIARNALRLDEM
;
A
#
# COMPACT_ATOMS: atom_id res chain seq x y z
N MET A 1 -4.54 -17.86 7.42
CA MET A 1 -5.65 -17.80 8.36
C MET A 1 -6.92 -17.30 7.64
N ARG A 2 -8.02 -18.00 7.76
CA ARG A 2 -9.28 -17.58 7.15
C ARG A 2 -9.94 -16.52 8.02
N THR A 3 -10.37 -15.42 7.40
CA THR A 3 -11.00 -14.32 8.09
C THR A 3 -12.31 -13.95 7.41
N PHE A 4 -13.32 -13.63 8.22
CA PHE A 4 -14.57 -13.06 7.71
C PHE A 4 -14.55 -11.58 8.02
N GLU A 5 -14.65 -10.76 6.98
CA GLU A 5 -14.65 -9.30 7.14
C GLU A 5 -15.61 -8.66 6.14
N ARG A 6 -16.05 -7.46 6.47
CA ARG A 6 -16.84 -6.64 5.56
C ARG A 6 -15.89 -5.85 4.65
N THR A 7 -16.38 -5.39 3.52
CA THR A 7 -15.64 -4.51 2.63
C THR A 7 -15.03 -3.33 3.40
N ARG A 8 -15.81 -2.71 4.30
CA ARG A 8 -15.35 -1.63 5.16
C ARG A 8 -14.09 -2.00 5.93
N ASP A 9 -14.09 -3.17 6.53
CA ASP A 9 -12.97 -3.63 7.37
C ASP A 9 -11.68 -3.80 6.54
N VAL A 10 -11.81 -4.29 5.32
CA VAL A 10 -10.65 -4.43 4.42
C VAL A 10 -10.10 -3.06 4.01
N LEU A 11 -11.00 -2.11 3.70
CA LEU A 11 -10.58 -0.75 3.36
C LEU A 11 -9.91 -0.05 4.55
N ASP A 12 -10.44 -0.24 5.75
CA ASP A 12 -9.82 0.29 6.99
C ASP A 12 -8.45 -0.32 7.21
N HIS A 13 -8.30 -1.61 6.95
CA HIS A 13 -7.02 -2.31 7.03
C HIS A 13 -6.01 -1.73 6.04
N ALA A 14 -6.42 -1.49 4.81
CA ALA A 14 -5.55 -0.90 3.79
C ALA A 14 -5.13 0.54 4.18
N ARG A 15 -6.05 1.33 4.71
CA ARG A 15 -5.74 2.67 5.21
C ARG A 15 -4.71 2.64 6.33
N ALA A 16 -4.90 1.75 7.30
CA ALA A 16 -3.96 1.60 8.41
C ALA A 16 -2.58 1.17 7.89
N PHE A 17 -2.54 0.30 6.89
CA PHE A 17 -1.29 -0.14 6.29
C PHE A 17 -0.56 1.03 5.61
N HIS A 18 -1.25 1.83 4.80
CA HIS A 18 -0.66 3.02 4.17
C HIS A 18 -0.10 3.99 5.22
N HIS A 19 -0.82 4.17 6.32
CA HIS A 19 -0.37 5.02 7.42
C HIS A 19 0.93 4.51 8.04
N GLN A 20 1.00 3.21 8.33
CA GLN A 20 2.19 2.57 8.91
C GLN A 20 3.38 2.63 7.96
N VAL A 21 3.14 2.46 6.66
CA VAL A 21 4.18 2.56 5.63
C VAL A 21 4.69 4.00 5.53
N SER A 22 3.81 4.99 5.60
CA SER A 22 4.20 6.40 5.62
C SER A 22 5.13 6.70 6.81
N ASP A 23 4.80 6.17 7.99
CA ASP A 23 5.63 6.33 9.18
C ASP A 23 6.99 5.65 9.02
N LEU A 24 7.03 4.47 8.38
CA LEU A 24 8.28 3.78 8.09
C LEU A 24 9.17 4.63 7.19
N TYR A 25 8.62 5.20 6.12
CA TYR A 25 9.37 6.07 5.22
C TYR A 25 9.89 7.32 5.93
N GLN A 26 9.12 7.89 6.85
CA GLN A 26 9.57 9.03 7.65
C GLN A 26 10.78 8.66 8.52
N ARG A 27 10.74 7.51 9.18
CA ARG A 27 11.85 7.03 10.00
C ARG A 27 13.12 6.79 9.18
N LEU A 28 12.96 6.25 7.97
CA LEU A 28 14.08 6.04 7.04
C LEU A 28 14.65 7.36 6.56
N GLU A 29 13.79 8.32 6.20
CA GLU A 29 14.19 9.66 5.78
C GLU A 29 15.03 10.36 6.83
N ASP A 30 14.66 10.22 8.10
CA ASP A 30 15.37 10.82 9.22
C ASP A 30 16.76 10.22 9.45
N ARG A 31 17.01 9.01 8.93
CA ARG A 31 18.28 8.29 9.15
C ARG A 31 19.24 8.31 7.98
N VAL A 32 18.74 8.49 6.75
CA VAL A 32 19.60 8.50 5.57
C VAL A 32 20.25 9.87 5.40
N GLU A 33 21.49 9.86 4.93
CA GLU A 33 22.27 11.11 4.75
C GLU A 33 22.28 11.60 3.29
N LYS A 34 22.11 10.68 2.33
CA LYS A 34 22.13 11.04 0.91
C LYS A 34 20.87 11.76 0.48
N GLU A 35 21.03 12.93 -0.10
CA GLU A 35 19.93 13.78 -0.54
C GLU A 35 18.98 13.06 -1.51
N ARG A 36 19.53 12.30 -2.47
CA ARG A 36 18.70 11.53 -3.42
C ARG A 36 17.77 10.57 -2.73
N VAL A 37 18.28 9.86 -1.72
CA VAL A 37 17.48 8.87 -0.97
C VAL A 37 16.43 9.60 -0.15
N GLN A 38 16.77 10.73 0.46
CA GLN A 38 15.82 11.55 1.19
C GLN A 38 14.69 12.05 0.28
N MET A 39 15.01 12.47 -0.93
CA MET A 39 14.02 12.92 -1.92
C MET A 39 13.06 11.80 -2.31
N LEU A 40 13.58 10.61 -2.54
CA LEU A 40 12.75 9.44 -2.87
C LEU A 40 11.84 9.08 -1.71
N LEU A 41 12.35 9.01 -0.49
CA LEU A 41 11.56 8.68 0.70
C LEU A 41 10.48 9.74 0.97
N ASP A 42 10.79 11.01 0.77
CA ASP A 42 9.81 12.09 0.91
C ASP A 42 8.67 11.92 -0.10
N TYR A 43 8.99 11.61 -1.35
CA TYR A 43 8.00 11.33 -2.39
C TYR A 43 7.12 10.14 -1.99
N LEU A 44 7.73 9.03 -1.57
CA LEU A 44 7.00 7.81 -1.19
C LEU A 44 6.10 8.07 0.01
N ARG A 45 6.58 8.79 1.01
CA ARG A 45 5.80 9.14 2.19
C ARG A 45 4.56 9.96 1.85
N ARG A 46 4.72 10.97 1.01
CA ARG A 46 3.60 11.81 0.58
C ARG A 46 2.58 11.01 -0.23
N HIS A 47 3.08 10.11 -1.05
CA HIS A 47 2.22 9.27 -1.88
C HIS A 47 1.37 8.33 -1.04
N GLU A 48 1.97 7.71 -0.01
CA GLU A 48 1.24 6.86 0.92
C GLU A 48 0.15 7.62 1.67
N LYS A 49 0.43 8.85 2.09
CA LYS A 49 -0.59 9.70 2.73
C LYS A 49 -1.72 10.07 1.78
N HIS A 50 -1.40 10.28 0.52
CA HIS A 50 -2.41 10.56 -0.50
C HIS A 50 -3.33 9.34 -0.71
N LEU A 51 -2.77 8.14 -0.77
CA LEU A 51 -3.54 6.91 -0.91
C LEU A 51 -4.40 6.65 0.32
N GLU A 52 -3.87 6.88 1.53
CA GLU A 52 -4.64 6.78 2.77
C GLU A 52 -5.86 7.70 2.74
N GLN A 53 -5.67 8.96 2.35
CA GLN A 53 -6.74 9.93 2.26
C GLN A 53 -7.76 9.55 1.17
N SER A 54 -7.30 9.06 0.03
CA SER A 54 -8.17 8.62 -1.06
C SER A 54 -9.10 7.49 -0.61
N LEU A 55 -8.59 6.55 0.17
CA LEU A 55 -9.40 5.46 0.73
C LEU A 55 -10.42 6.00 1.74
N ALA A 56 -10.02 6.96 2.58
CA ALA A 56 -10.93 7.58 3.54
C ALA A 56 -12.09 8.29 2.82
N ASP A 57 -11.78 9.05 1.78
CA ASP A 57 -12.77 9.76 0.98
C ASP A 57 -13.71 8.78 0.27
N TYR A 58 -13.17 7.69 -0.24
CA TYR A 58 -13.96 6.64 -0.87
C TYR A 58 -14.96 6.03 0.11
N GLU A 59 -14.54 5.73 1.33
CA GLU A 59 -15.42 5.16 2.35
C GLU A 59 -16.57 6.10 2.72
N GLU A 60 -16.32 7.41 2.75
CA GLU A 60 -17.37 8.40 3.03
C GLU A 60 -18.43 8.43 1.93
N GLU A 61 -18.02 8.25 0.67
CA GLU A 61 -18.90 8.36 -0.50
C GLU A 61 -19.53 7.03 -0.91
N ALA A 62 -18.93 5.91 -0.53
CA ALA A 62 -19.39 4.59 -0.94
C ALA A 62 -20.75 4.24 -0.35
N SER A 63 -21.54 3.48 -1.10
CA SER A 63 -22.84 3.02 -0.61
C SER A 63 -22.68 2.08 0.58
N LYS A 64 -23.63 2.17 1.52
CA LYS A 64 -23.66 1.31 2.69
C LYS A 64 -23.73 -0.16 2.29
N ARG A 65 -24.45 -0.47 1.22
CA ARG A 65 -24.57 -1.84 0.70
C ARG A 65 -23.21 -2.43 0.36
N ILE A 66 -22.35 -1.68 -0.31
CA ILE A 66 -20.98 -2.11 -0.65
C ILE A 66 -20.15 -2.29 0.62
N LEU A 67 -20.14 -1.29 1.49
CA LEU A 67 -19.33 -1.29 2.71
C LEU A 67 -19.69 -2.40 3.68
N GLU A 68 -20.97 -2.81 3.72
CA GLU A 68 -21.46 -3.84 4.64
C GLU A 68 -21.42 -5.26 4.03
N THR A 69 -20.95 -5.41 2.78
CA THR A 69 -20.83 -6.72 2.14
C THR A 69 -19.78 -7.58 2.85
N TRP A 70 -20.18 -8.79 3.26
CA TRP A 70 -19.31 -9.77 3.90
C TRP A 70 -18.66 -10.69 2.90
N PHE A 71 -17.42 -11.09 3.17
CA PHE A 71 -16.76 -12.16 2.45
C PHE A 71 -15.71 -12.83 3.32
N GLN A 72 -15.32 -14.03 2.91
CA GLN A 72 -14.28 -14.82 3.56
C GLN A 72 -13.03 -14.79 2.69
N TYR A 73 -11.88 -14.56 3.30
CA TYR A 73 -10.61 -14.61 2.59
C TYR A 73 -9.50 -15.16 3.47
N THR A 74 -8.40 -15.52 2.85
CA THR A 74 -7.21 -16.00 3.55
C THR A 74 -6.09 -14.98 3.39
N LEU A 75 -5.60 -14.45 4.50
CA LEU A 75 -4.40 -13.63 4.50
C LEU A 75 -3.18 -14.55 4.50
N GLU A 76 -2.37 -14.48 3.46
CA GLU A 76 -1.14 -15.24 3.36
C GLU A 76 -0.02 -14.61 4.18
N GLU A 77 -0.04 -13.28 4.32
CA GLU A 77 0.95 -12.53 5.08
C GLU A 77 0.28 -11.68 6.16
N ASP A 78 0.93 -11.62 7.32
CA ASP A 78 0.55 -10.67 8.37
C ASP A 78 1.27 -9.35 8.09
N PRO A 79 0.55 -8.23 7.90
CA PRO A 79 1.20 -6.95 7.65
C PRO A 79 2.10 -6.48 8.78
N SER A 80 1.77 -6.82 10.03
CA SER A 80 2.61 -6.48 11.19
C SER A 80 3.96 -7.22 11.13
N GLU A 81 3.94 -8.50 10.74
CA GLU A 81 5.16 -9.28 10.56
C GLU A 81 5.99 -8.73 9.39
N LEU A 82 5.34 -8.40 8.28
CA LEU A 82 6.02 -7.81 7.13
C LEU A 82 6.75 -6.52 7.53
N LEU A 83 6.08 -5.62 8.22
CA LEU A 83 6.66 -4.35 8.63
C LEU A 83 7.80 -4.54 9.65
N SER A 84 7.69 -5.53 10.53
CA SER A 84 8.72 -5.81 11.53
C SER A 84 9.95 -6.48 10.94
N GLU A 85 9.80 -7.26 9.87
CA GLU A 85 10.91 -7.90 9.16
C GLU A 85 11.74 -6.89 8.35
N LEU A 86 11.15 -5.76 8.01
CA LEU A 86 11.81 -4.71 7.24
C LEU A 86 12.62 -3.82 8.19
N GLU A 87 13.87 -4.21 8.41
CA GLU A 87 14.77 -3.47 9.27
C GLU A 87 15.11 -2.10 8.67
N VAL A 88 14.99 -1.08 9.52
CA VAL A 88 15.41 0.27 9.18
C VAL A 88 16.94 0.35 9.27
N LYS A 89 17.59 0.33 8.13
CA LYS A 89 19.04 0.50 8.03
C LYS A 89 19.36 1.98 7.85
N GLY A 90 20.42 2.45 8.52
CA GLY A 90 20.76 3.86 8.52
C GLY A 90 21.23 4.44 7.19
N ASP A 91 21.65 3.61 6.24
CA ASP A 91 22.22 4.09 4.99
C ASP A 91 21.77 3.18 3.82
N MET A 92 20.52 3.32 3.41
CA MET A 92 19.98 2.55 2.30
C MET A 92 20.21 3.25 0.97
N PRO A 93 20.77 2.54 -0.04
CA PRO A 93 20.85 3.10 -1.40
C PRO A 93 19.46 3.16 -2.05
N VAL A 94 19.34 3.93 -3.13
CA VAL A 94 18.08 4.08 -3.87
C VAL A 94 17.47 2.72 -4.23
N ASP A 95 18.26 1.79 -4.74
CA ASP A 95 17.77 0.47 -5.15
C ASP A 95 17.11 -0.30 -4.01
N ASP A 96 17.67 -0.22 -2.80
CA ASP A 96 17.10 -0.90 -1.64
C ASP A 96 15.79 -0.26 -1.21
N VAL A 97 15.67 1.06 -1.28
CA VAL A 97 14.42 1.77 -0.98
C VAL A 97 13.34 1.39 -2.00
N VAL A 98 13.71 1.28 -3.28
CA VAL A 98 12.77 0.87 -4.34
C VAL A 98 12.27 -0.55 -4.08
N ARG A 99 13.16 -1.49 -3.76
CA ARG A 99 12.77 -2.87 -3.45
C ARG A 99 11.84 -2.94 -2.25
N LEU A 100 12.11 -2.14 -1.22
CA LEU A 100 11.26 -2.04 -0.06
C LEU A 100 9.86 -1.54 -0.45
N ALA A 101 9.80 -0.46 -1.23
CA ALA A 101 8.52 0.13 -1.66
C ALA A 101 7.70 -0.87 -2.50
N LEU A 102 8.34 -1.55 -3.45
CA LEU A 102 7.67 -2.55 -4.28
C LEU A 102 7.18 -3.74 -3.45
N ARG A 103 7.96 -4.17 -2.47
CA ARG A 103 7.58 -5.26 -1.57
C ARG A 103 6.33 -4.90 -0.76
N LEU A 104 6.23 -3.66 -0.29
CA LEU A 104 5.06 -3.18 0.46
C LEU A 104 3.84 -3.03 -0.44
N ASP A 105 4.01 -2.53 -1.65
CA ASP A 105 2.92 -2.41 -2.62
C ASP A 105 2.42 -3.78 -3.06
N ASP A 106 3.31 -4.76 -3.20
CA ASP A 106 2.93 -6.14 -3.57
C ASP A 106 2.00 -6.77 -2.54
N TYR A 107 2.14 -6.43 -1.27
CA TYR A 107 1.22 -6.90 -0.24
C TYR A 107 -0.20 -6.42 -0.52
N LEU A 108 -0.38 -5.14 -0.83
CA LEU A 108 -1.70 -4.58 -1.15
C LEU A 108 -2.24 -5.11 -2.47
N ILE A 109 -1.38 -5.28 -3.47
CA ILE A 109 -1.76 -5.87 -4.77
C ILE A 109 -2.33 -7.27 -4.54
N ALA A 110 -1.65 -8.09 -3.74
CA ALA A 110 -2.13 -9.45 -3.42
C ALA A 110 -3.46 -9.41 -2.66
N LEU A 111 -3.60 -8.48 -1.71
CA LEU A 111 -4.84 -8.32 -0.94
C LEU A 111 -6.01 -7.96 -1.86
N TYR A 112 -5.86 -6.93 -2.68
CA TYR A 112 -6.93 -6.46 -3.56
C TYR A 112 -7.29 -7.51 -4.62
N ARG A 113 -6.29 -8.20 -5.17
CA ARG A 113 -6.53 -9.28 -6.14
C ARG A 113 -7.32 -10.42 -5.50
N ASN A 114 -6.96 -10.80 -4.28
CA ASN A 114 -7.66 -11.84 -3.53
C ASN A 114 -9.12 -11.44 -3.30
N MET A 115 -9.37 -10.19 -2.90
CA MET A 115 -10.73 -9.69 -2.68
C MET A 115 -11.54 -9.70 -3.98
N ALA A 116 -10.97 -9.23 -5.07
CA ALA A 116 -11.65 -9.19 -6.37
C ALA A 116 -12.00 -10.59 -6.86
N ASP A 117 -11.11 -11.56 -6.63
CA ASP A 117 -11.30 -12.95 -7.08
C ASP A 117 -12.31 -13.73 -6.22
N HIS A 118 -12.50 -13.34 -4.97
CA HIS A 118 -13.35 -14.10 -4.02
C HIS A 118 -14.74 -13.50 -3.80
N THR A 119 -15.06 -12.36 -4.38
CA THR A 119 -16.40 -11.79 -4.29
C THR A 119 -17.24 -12.13 -5.52
N ASP A 120 -18.51 -12.48 -5.28
CA ASP A 120 -19.49 -12.72 -6.36
C ASP A 120 -20.32 -11.47 -6.65
N ILE A 121 -20.11 -10.39 -5.90
CA ILE A 121 -20.90 -9.16 -6.04
C ILE A 121 -20.17 -8.22 -7.00
N PRO A 122 -20.77 -7.92 -8.20
CA PRO A 122 -20.10 -7.12 -9.22
C PRO A 122 -19.59 -5.76 -8.75
N ASP A 123 -20.37 -5.05 -7.94
CA ASP A 123 -20.01 -3.74 -7.43
C ASP A 123 -18.78 -3.79 -6.51
N VAL A 124 -18.71 -4.82 -5.67
CA VAL A 124 -17.57 -5.03 -4.77
C VAL A 124 -16.32 -5.43 -5.57
N LYS A 125 -16.50 -6.31 -6.55
CA LYS A 125 -15.41 -6.73 -7.43
C LYS A 125 -14.82 -5.52 -8.16
N GLU A 126 -15.67 -4.61 -8.65
CA GLU A 126 -15.22 -3.39 -9.31
C GLU A 126 -14.37 -2.52 -8.40
N VAL A 127 -14.76 -2.37 -7.14
CA VAL A 127 -13.99 -1.60 -6.13
C VAL A 127 -12.57 -2.15 -6.01
N PHE A 128 -12.43 -3.46 -5.78
CA PHE A 128 -11.11 -4.05 -5.57
C PHE A 128 -10.29 -4.13 -6.87
N THR A 129 -10.94 -4.29 -8.01
CA THR A 129 -10.26 -4.24 -9.30
C THR A 129 -9.67 -2.85 -9.54
N ASN A 130 -10.42 -1.79 -9.24
CA ASN A 130 -9.95 -0.42 -9.37
C ASN A 130 -8.79 -0.12 -8.42
N LEU A 131 -8.86 -0.59 -7.17
CA LEU A 131 -7.79 -0.42 -6.21
C LEU A 131 -6.52 -1.19 -6.63
N LEU A 132 -6.70 -2.40 -7.18
CA LEU A 132 -5.60 -3.20 -7.71
C LEU A 132 -4.88 -2.45 -8.84
N GLU A 133 -5.63 -1.89 -9.78
CA GLU A 133 -5.06 -1.14 -10.90
C GLU A 133 -4.30 0.11 -10.41
N LEU A 134 -4.83 0.78 -9.39
CA LEU A 134 -4.21 1.95 -8.79
C LEU A 134 -2.85 1.59 -8.18
N GLU A 135 -2.77 0.49 -7.43
CA GLU A 135 -1.51 0.04 -6.82
C GLU A 135 -0.50 -0.40 -7.88
N GLN A 136 -0.94 -1.05 -8.95
CA GLN A 136 -0.07 -1.44 -10.05
C GLN A 136 0.51 -0.23 -10.77
N GLU A 137 -0.30 0.80 -10.99
CA GLU A 137 0.17 2.06 -11.57
C GLU A 137 1.17 2.76 -10.65
N ASP A 138 0.95 2.69 -9.33
CA ASP A 138 1.87 3.22 -8.35
C ASP A 138 3.25 2.58 -8.47
N GLU A 139 3.33 1.25 -8.62
CA GLU A 139 4.60 0.55 -8.82
C GLU A 139 5.34 1.07 -10.05
N HIS A 140 4.62 1.32 -11.15
CA HIS A 140 5.21 1.87 -12.37
C HIS A 140 5.79 3.27 -12.12
N GLN A 141 5.08 4.11 -11.38
CA GLN A 141 5.54 5.46 -11.05
C GLN A 141 6.77 5.46 -10.15
N ILE A 142 6.81 4.57 -9.18
CA ILE A 142 7.96 4.41 -8.28
C ILE A 142 9.21 4.05 -9.10
N ALA A 143 9.09 3.09 -10.00
CA ALA A 143 10.20 2.67 -10.86
C ALA A 143 10.69 3.82 -11.74
N ARG A 144 9.79 4.61 -12.34
CA ARG A 144 10.16 5.76 -13.17
C ARG A 144 10.88 6.85 -12.37
N ASN A 145 10.39 7.16 -11.18
CA ASN A 145 10.99 8.17 -10.32
C ASN A 145 12.37 7.74 -9.82
N ALA A 146 12.54 6.46 -9.53
CA ALA A 146 13.84 5.90 -9.14
C ALA A 146 14.87 6.05 -10.27
N LEU A 147 14.46 5.78 -11.51
CA LEU A 147 15.35 5.95 -12.67
C LEU A 147 15.80 7.39 -12.84
N ARG A 148 14.92 8.35 -12.64
CA ARG A 148 15.27 9.78 -12.72
C ARG A 148 16.32 10.16 -11.67
N LEU A 149 16.19 9.64 -10.46
CA LEU A 149 17.14 9.93 -9.39
C LEU A 149 18.51 9.30 -9.66
N ASP A 150 18.55 8.10 -10.28
CA ASP A 150 19.81 7.45 -10.64
C ASP A 150 20.56 8.21 -11.74
N GLU A 151 19.84 8.94 -12.59
CA GLU A 151 20.43 9.73 -13.69
C GLU A 151 20.96 11.10 -13.24
N MET A 152 20.66 11.52 -12.03
CA MET A 152 21.09 12.81 -11.47
C MET A 152 22.54 12.82 -11.01
#